data_b757aefc8baff852d234c17b9e22058b
#
_entry.id   b757aefc8baff852d234c17b9e22058b
#
_cell.length_a   1.000
_cell.length_b   1.000
_cell.length_c   1.000
_cell.angle_alpha   90.00
_cell.angle_beta   90.00
_cell.angle_gamma   90.00
#
_symmetry.space_group_name_H-M   'P 1'
#
loop_
_entity.id
_entity.type
_entity.pdbx_description
1 polymer ?
#
loop_
_entity_poly.entity_id
_entity_poly.type
_entity_poly.pdbx_seq_one_letter_code
_entity_poly.pdbx_strand_id
1 'polypeptide(L)'
;MFVKLLMLVIFFSVMIIVGIYSRKSVKDVNGFVLGGRSVGPWLTAFAYGTSYFSAVVFVGYAGQFGWKYGLSSTWIGIGNALIGSLLAWVLLGRRTRVMTHHLEAKTMPEFFGKRYQSSGLRLISSLIVFIFLIPYTASLYSWLSSLFGMAFNFDYKWCVIIMALLTAVYVILGGYMATAINDFIQGIIMLVGIVCVIIAVLNGQGGFMQAITKLSDIPVDAKNTASALLNMKGPFISFLGPDPKNLLGVIILTSLGTLGLPQMVQKFYAIKSEKAVKTGTIVSTLFAIVISCGCYFLGGFGRLFDSPLIYGANGAVKYDTIIPTMLATLPDVLIGIVVVLVLSASMSTLSSLVLTSSSTFTLDFLKA
;
A
#
# COMPACT_ATOMS: atom_id res chain seq x y z
N MET A 1 16.59 -15.52 -14.34
CA MET A 1 15.46 -16.39 -13.92
C MET A 1 15.71 -17.07 -12.57
N PHE A 2 16.80 -17.80 -12.37
CA PHE A 2 17.11 -18.51 -11.12
C PHE A 2 17.11 -17.60 -9.88
N VAL A 3 17.80 -16.46 -9.94
CA VAL A 3 17.89 -15.51 -8.82
C VAL A 3 16.52 -14.97 -8.40
N LYS A 4 15.65 -14.63 -9.35
CA LYS A 4 14.29 -14.15 -9.07
C LYS A 4 13.46 -15.23 -8.34
N LEU A 5 13.53 -16.49 -8.77
CA LEU A 5 12.83 -17.59 -8.12
C LEU A 5 13.40 -17.89 -6.73
N LEU A 6 14.72 -17.87 -6.57
CA LEU A 6 15.36 -18.04 -5.26
C LEU A 6 14.90 -16.99 -4.26
N MET A 7 14.86 -15.71 -4.65
CA MET A 7 14.37 -14.61 -3.83
C MET A 7 12.91 -14.84 -3.41
N LEU A 8 12.05 -15.30 -4.32
CA LEU A 8 10.65 -15.63 -4.00
C LEU A 8 10.55 -16.77 -3.00
N VAL A 9 11.30 -17.85 -3.18
CA VAL A 9 11.29 -19.00 -2.27
C VAL A 9 11.74 -18.57 -0.87
N ILE A 10 12.81 -17.78 -0.76
CA ILE A 10 13.29 -17.26 0.52
C ILE A 10 12.20 -16.38 1.16
N PHE A 11 11.63 -15.44 0.40
CA PHE A 11 10.59 -14.54 0.89
C PHE A 11 9.39 -15.30 1.46
N PHE A 12 8.81 -16.23 0.71
CA PHE A 12 7.66 -17.01 1.17
C PHE A 12 8.00 -17.95 2.32
N SER A 13 9.20 -18.53 2.33
CA SER A 13 9.65 -19.36 3.45
C SER A 13 9.70 -18.56 4.76
N VAL A 14 10.23 -17.35 4.73
CA VAL A 14 10.26 -16.46 5.90
C VAL A 14 8.84 -16.15 6.38
N MET A 15 7.91 -15.82 5.48
CA MET A 15 6.53 -15.52 5.84
C MET A 15 5.83 -16.70 6.53
N ILE A 16 6.01 -17.91 6.02
CA ILE A 16 5.43 -19.13 6.60
C ILE A 16 6.07 -19.46 7.96
N ILE A 17 7.39 -19.36 8.08
CA ILE A 17 8.12 -19.59 9.34
C ILE A 17 7.61 -18.64 10.43
N VAL A 18 7.43 -17.36 10.10
CA VAL A 18 6.85 -16.38 11.03
C VAL A 18 5.42 -16.77 11.42
N GLY A 19 4.61 -17.24 10.45
CA GLY A 19 3.26 -17.76 10.73
C GLY A 19 3.26 -18.91 11.75
N ILE A 20 4.14 -19.89 11.56
CA ILE A 20 4.29 -21.03 12.46
C ILE A 20 4.78 -20.59 13.85
N TYR A 21 5.79 -19.70 13.89
CA TYR A 21 6.32 -19.17 15.15
C TYR A 21 5.26 -18.40 15.94
N SER A 22 4.45 -17.61 15.26
CA SER A 22 3.42 -16.75 15.87
C SER A 22 2.20 -17.54 16.38
N ARG A 23 2.04 -18.80 16.00
CA ARG A 23 0.94 -19.67 16.46
C ARG A 23 0.84 -19.72 17.99
N LYS A 24 1.97 -19.63 18.68
CA LYS A 24 2.03 -19.62 20.16
C LYS A 24 1.30 -18.42 20.78
N SER A 25 1.12 -17.34 20.04
CA SER A 25 0.43 -16.11 20.49
C SER A 25 -1.09 -16.18 20.32
N VAL A 26 -1.60 -17.18 19.59
CA VAL A 26 -3.02 -17.36 19.31
C VAL A 26 -3.62 -18.31 20.34
N LYS A 27 -4.06 -17.76 21.48
CA LYS A 27 -4.71 -18.54 22.55
C LYS A 27 -6.23 -18.42 22.54
N ASP A 28 -6.75 -17.30 22.06
CA ASP A 28 -8.16 -16.95 22.03
C ASP A 28 -8.47 -16.03 20.82
N VAL A 29 -9.75 -15.65 20.69
CA VAL A 29 -10.21 -14.74 19.63
C VAL A 29 -9.51 -13.39 19.70
N ASN A 30 -9.23 -12.86 20.89
CA ASN A 30 -8.54 -11.59 21.06
C ASN A 30 -7.07 -11.70 20.63
N GLY A 31 -6.41 -12.80 20.96
CA GLY A 31 -5.06 -13.12 20.47
C GLY A 31 -5.02 -13.23 18.94
N PHE A 32 -6.03 -13.88 18.33
CA PHE A 32 -6.10 -14.03 16.88
C PHE A 32 -6.36 -12.70 16.15
N VAL A 33 -7.34 -11.91 16.60
CA VAL A 33 -7.80 -10.70 15.89
C VAL A 33 -6.95 -9.46 16.21
N LEU A 34 -6.41 -9.34 17.43
CA LEU A 34 -5.72 -8.14 17.93
C LEU A 34 -4.33 -8.42 18.53
N GLY A 35 -3.80 -9.63 18.43
CA GLY A 35 -2.52 -9.98 19.07
C GLY A 35 -2.52 -9.79 20.58
N GLY A 36 -3.68 -10.00 21.24
CA GLY A 36 -3.86 -9.79 22.68
C GLY A 36 -3.71 -8.34 23.13
N ARG A 37 -3.82 -7.37 22.24
CA ARG A 37 -3.60 -5.91 22.49
C ARG A 37 -2.22 -5.61 23.09
N SER A 38 -1.23 -6.43 22.78
CA SER A 38 0.14 -6.36 23.33
C SER A 38 1.19 -5.92 22.32
N VAL A 39 0.76 -5.49 21.12
CA VAL A 39 1.65 -5.21 20.00
C VAL A 39 2.45 -3.93 20.23
N GLY A 40 3.76 -4.03 20.07
CA GLY A 40 4.69 -2.92 20.30
C GLY A 40 4.55 -1.80 19.26
N PRO A 41 5.10 -0.59 19.56
CA PRO A 41 4.93 0.58 18.69
C PRO A 41 5.56 0.41 17.30
N TRP A 42 6.71 -0.24 17.19
CA TRP A 42 7.39 -0.48 15.93
C TRP A 42 6.59 -1.42 15.02
N LEU A 43 6.16 -2.57 15.56
CA LEU A 43 5.33 -3.52 14.81
C LEU A 43 4.01 -2.88 14.38
N THR A 44 3.36 -2.11 15.26
CA THR A 44 2.11 -1.43 14.90
C THR A 44 2.31 -0.35 13.85
N ALA A 45 3.40 0.44 13.94
CA ALA A 45 3.70 1.49 12.98
C ALA A 45 4.00 0.94 11.59
N PHE A 46 4.80 -0.13 11.51
CA PHE A 46 5.10 -0.81 10.26
C PHE A 46 3.85 -1.49 9.69
N ALA A 47 3.08 -2.19 10.52
CA ALA A 47 1.83 -2.81 10.09
C ALA A 47 0.82 -1.77 9.57
N TYR A 48 0.77 -0.57 10.17
CA TYR A 48 -0.03 0.55 9.65
C TYR A 48 0.53 1.02 8.31
N GLY A 49 1.81 1.34 8.23
CA GLY A 49 2.45 1.88 7.04
C GLY A 49 2.39 0.92 5.84
N THR A 50 2.73 -0.35 6.04
CA THR A 50 2.71 -1.36 4.96
C THR A 50 1.30 -1.69 4.49
N SER A 51 0.30 -1.65 5.38
CA SER A 51 -1.10 -1.82 4.98
C SER A 51 -1.65 -0.61 4.20
N TYR A 52 -1.04 0.57 4.33
CA TYR A 52 -1.39 1.77 3.58
C TYR A 52 -0.84 1.72 2.16
N PHE A 53 0.43 1.33 2.01
CA PHE A 53 1.16 1.39 0.74
C PHE A 53 1.28 -0.01 0.12
N SER A 54 0.33 -0.34 -0.74
CA SER A 54 0.23 -1.62 -1.46
C SER A 54 0.71 -1.53 -2.91
N ALA A 55 0.60 -2.62 -3.65
CA ALA A 55 0.83 -2.62 -5.10
C ALA A 55 -0.02 -1.58 -5.84
N VAL A 56 -1.21 -1.22 -5.32
CA VAL A 56 -2.04 -0.16 -5.89
C VAL A 56 -1.28 1.16 -5.92
N VAL A 57 -0.51 1.48 -4.86
CA VAL A 57 0.30 2.70 -4.82
C VAL A 57 1.58 2.54 -5.63
N PHE A 58 2.32 1.43 -5.45
CA PHE A 58 3.61 1.21 -6.12
C PHE A 58 3.51 1.09 -7.64
N VAL A 59 2.51 0.38 -8.14
CA VAL A 59 2.37 0.09 -9.58
C VAL A 59 1.29 0.98 -10.18
N GLY A 60 0.09 0.99 -9.57
CA GLY A 60 -1.07 1.68 -10.09
C GLY A 60 -0.97 3.19 -10.02
N TYR A 61 -1.04 3.73 -8.83
CA TYR A 61 -1.11 5.18 -8.63
C TYR A 61 0.20 5.90 -8.97
N ALA A 62 1.36 5.31 -8.65
CA ALA A 62 2.65 5.87 -9.05
C ALA A 62 2.75 6.02 -10.57
N GLY A 63 2.36 4.99 -11.33
CA GLY A 63 2.31 5.06 -12.80
C GLY A 63 1.30 6.08 -13.28
N GLN A 64 0.05 5.99 -12.84
CA GLN A 64 -1.04 6.85 -13.30
C GLN A 64 -0.79 8.34 -13.01
N PHE A 65 -0.47 8.66 -11.77
CA PHE A 65 -0.31 10.06 -11.36
C PHE A 65 1.06 10.62 -11.73
N GLY A 66 2.10 9.78 -11.75
CA GLY A 66 3.40 10.15 -12.28
C GLY A 66 3.32 10.54 -13.77
N TRP A 67 2.61 9.76 -14.58
CA TRP A 67 2.35 10.07 -15.99
C TRP A 67 1.59 11.38 -16.18
N LYS A 68 0.56 11.62 -15.35
CA LYS A 68 -0.28 12.82 -15.44
C LYS A 68 0.42 14.08 -14.95
N TYR A 69 1.14 14.01 -13.84
CA TYR A 69 1.65 15.18 -13.13
C TYR A 69 3.18 15.31 -13.12
N GLY A 70 3.90 14.29 -13.58
CA GLY A 70 5.36 14.27 -13.49
C GLY A 70 5.85 14.28 -12.04
N LEU A 71 6.92 15.00 -11.74
CA LEU A 71 7.51 15.07 -10.40
C LEU A 71 6.60 15.72 -9.36
N SER A 72 5.65 16.56 -9.76
CA SER A 72 4.68 17.16 -8.84
C SER A 72 3.74 16.10 -8.21
N SER A 73 3.64 14.89 -8.79
CA SER A 73 2.94 13.77 -8.14
C SER A 73 3.50 13.42 -6.76
N THR A 74 4.74 13.79 -6.44
CA THR A 74 5.35 13.65 -5.11
C THR A 74 4.55 14.36 -4.01
N TRP A 75 3.80 15.43 -4.35
CA TRP A 75 2.87 16.08 -3.42
C TRP A 75 1.77 15.15 -2.92
N ILE A 76 1.34 14.19 -3.73
CA ILE A 76 0.40 13.13 -3.29
C ILE A 76 1.05 12.31 -2.17
N GLY A 77 2.34 11.99 -2.33
CA GLY A 77 3.12 11.30 -1.30
C GLY A 77 3.20 12.07 0.01
N ILE A 78 3.47 13.37 -0.07
CA ILE A 78 3.51 14.27 1.10
C ILE A 78 2.13 14.33 1.77
N GLY A 79 1.06 14.49 1.00
CA GLY A 79 -0.31 14.48 1.51
C GLY A 79 -0.66 13.17 2.22
N ASN A 80 -0.32 12.04 1.62
CA ASN A 80 -0.55 10.70 2.22
C ASN A 80 0.23 10.52 3.53
N ALA A 81 1.45 11.04 3.62
CA ALA A 81 2.25 10.96 4.85
C ALA A 81 1.72 11.87 5.96
N LEU A 82 1.38 13.12 5.64
CA LEU A 82 0.98 14.12 6.64
C LEU A 82 -0.51 14.03 7.00
N ILE A 83 -1.38 13.88 6.00
CA ILE A 83 -2.83 13.79 6.22
C ILE A 83 -3.24 12.33 6.43
N GLY A 84 -2.87 11.44 5.53
CA GLY A 84 -3.28 10.03 5.59
C GLY A 84 -2.66 9.26 6.76
N SER A 85 -1.40 9.51 7.11
CA SER A 85 -0.72 8.82 8.23
C SER A 85 -0.68 9.68 9.49
N LEU A 86 0.08 10.78 9.51
CA LEU A 86 0.28 11.59 10.73
C LEU A 86 -1.04 12.04 11.35
N LEU A 87 -1.94 12.63 10.56
CA LEU A 87 -3.23 13.12 11.08
C LEU A 87 -4.10 11.97 11.60
N ALA A 88 -4.10 10.81 10.91
CA ALA A 88 -4.81 9.61 11.39
C ALA A 88 -4.31 9.14 12.76
N TRP A 89 -3.00 9.07 12.96
CA TRP A 89 -2.41 8.70 14.24
C TRP A 89 -2.74 9.71 15.34
N VAL A 90 -2.69 11.01 15.05
CA VAL A 90 -2.97 12.08 16.00
C VAL A 90 -4.45 12.10 16.39
N LEU A 91 -5.35 12.01 15.41
CA LEU A 91 -6.80 12.09 15.66
C LEU A 91 -7.38 10.78 16.19
N LEU A 92 -7.01 9.66 15.57
CA LEU A 92 -7.63 8.36 15.85
C LEU A 92 -6.81 7.52 16.82
N GLY A 93 -5.49 7.52 16.75
CA GLY A 93 -4.64 6.56 17.42
C GLY A 93 -4.94 6.40 18.92
N ARG A 94 -4.80 7.48 19.71
CA ARG A 94 -5.05 7.45 21.15
C ARG A 94 -6.54 7.24 21.47
N ARG A 95 -7.41 7.99 20.83
CA ARG A 95 -8.86 7.97 21.11
C ARG A 95 -9.44 6.57 20.83
N THR A 96 -9.13 6.02 19.68
CA THR A 96 -9.58 4.68 19.27
C THR A 96 -9.05 3.62 20.22
N ARG A 97 -7.74 3.70 20.57
CA ARG A 97 -7.13 2.77 21.53
C ARG A 97 -7.86 2.75 22.87
N VAL A 98 -8.13 3.91 23.47
CA VAL A 98 -8.78 4.03 24.78
C VAL A 98 -10.22 3.53 24.71
N MET A 99 -10.99 4.03 23.74
CA MET A 99 -12.41 3.69 23.62
C MET A 99 -12.63 2.19 23.32
N THR A 100 -11.86 1.61 22.41
CA THR A 100 -12.01 0.18 22.07
C THR A 100 -11.54 -0.74 23.18
N HIS A 101 -10.60 -0.30 24.01
CA HIS A 101 -10.21 -1.05 25.21
C HIS A 101 -11.31 -1.00 26.27
N HIS A 102 -11.91 0.17 26.51
CA HIS A 102 -13.00 0.33 27.48
C HIS A 102 -14.27 -0.44 27.07
N LEU A 103 -14.59 -0.41 25.77
CA LEU A 103 -15.75 -1.12 25.22
C LEU A 103 -15.46 -2.62 24.91
N GLU A 104 -14.23 -3.09 25.12
CA GLU A 104 -13.79 -4.42 24.74
C GLU A 104 -14.14 -4.80 23.29
N ALA A 105 -14.14 -3.80 22.39
CA ALA A 105 -14.47 -4.02 20.99
C ALA A 105 -13.27 -4.57 20.20
N LYS A 106 -13.48 -5.62 19.41
CA LYS A 106 -12.44 -6.30 18.64
C LYS A 106 -12.44 -5.88 17.16
N THR A 107 -13.58 -5.44 16.66
CA THR A 107 -13.78 -5.04 15.26
C THR A 107 -14.37 -3.64 15.20
N MET A 108 -14.32 -3.01 14.04
CA MET A 108 -14.91 -1.68 13.84
C MET A 108 -16.44 -1.69 13.94
N PRO A 109 -17.16 -2.67 13.35
CA PRO A 109 -18.61 -2.79 13.55
C PRO A 109 -19.01 -3.05 15.02
N GLU A 110 -18.27 -3.88 15.75
CA GLU A 110 -18.51 -4.10 17.17
C GLU A 110 -18.33 -2.82 17.97
N PHE A 111 -17.32 -2.01 17.62
CA PHE A 111 -17.11 -0.69 18.24
C PHE A 111 -18.32 0.22 18.04
N PHE A 112 -18.86 0.32 16.82
CA PHE A 112 -20.06 1.13 16.56
C PHE A 112 -21.27 0.59 17.29
N GLY A 113 -21.49 -0.73 17.24
CA GLY A 113 -22.60 -1.36 17.95
C GLY A 113 -22.59 -1.07 19.44
N LYS A 114 -21.43 -1.23 20.11
CA LYS A 114 -21.29 -0.98 21.55
C LYS A 114 -21.33 0.51 21.89
N ARG A 115 -20.71 1.36 21.07
CA ARG A 115 -20.69 2.83 21.31
C ARG A 115 -22.07 3.46 21.24
N TYR A 116 -22.89 3.04 20.28
CA TYR A 116 -24.22 3.57 20.03
C TYR A 116 -25.36 2.66 20.54
N GLN A 117 -25.02 1.59 21.23
CA GLN A 117 -25.99 0.60 21.77
C GLN A 117 -26.99 0.12 20.72
N SER A 118 -26.50 -0.15 19.49
CA SER A 118 -27.34 -0.52 18.36
C SER A 118 -26.79 -1.75 17.64
N SER A 119 -27.53 -2.87 17.72
CA SER A 119 -27.21 -4.08 16.96
C SER A 119 -27.42 -3.90 15.46
N GLY A 120 -28.42 -3.10 15.06
CA GLY A 120 -28.65 -2.76 13.66
C GLY A 120 -27.45 -2.00 13.04
N LEU A 121 -26.86 -1.04 13.76
CA LEU A 121 -25.68 -0.33 13.31
C LEU A 121 -24.47 -1.26 13.19
N ARG A 122 -24.30 -2.22 14.11
CA ARG A 122 -23.27 -3.25 14.04
C ARG A 122 -23.43 -4.10 12.78
N LEU A 123 -24.64 -4.59 12.51
CA LEU A 123 -24.93 -5.42 11.36
C LEU A 123 -24.70 -4.67 10.02
N ILE A 124 -25.25 -3.47 9.89
CA ILE A 124 -25.12 -2.65 8.67
C ILE A 124 -23.65 -2.31 8.42
N SER A 125 -22.91 -1.88 9.44
CA SER A 125 -21.49 -1.57 9.30
C SER A 125 -20.64 -2.80 8.95
N SER A 126 -20.99 -3.99 9.47
CA SER A 126 -20.29 -5.23 9.12
C SER A 126 -20.49 -5.62 7.64
N LEU A 127 -21.71 -5.45 7.12
CA LEU A 127 -22.01 -5.66 5.69
C LEU A 127 -21.26 -4.68 4.81
N ILE A 128 -21.25 -3.39 5.15
CA ILE A 128 -20.52 -2.37 4.41
C ILE A 128 -19.03 -2.71 4.37
N VAL A 129 -18.40 -2.98 5.52
CA VAL A 129 -16.98 -3.33 5.60
C VAL A 129 -16.70 -4.56 4.74
N PHE A 130 -17.46 -5.63 4.88
CA PHE A 130 -17.23 -6.88 4.14
C PHE A 130 -17.35 -6.67 2.63
N ILE A 131 -18.44 -6.04 2.17
CA ILE A 131 -18.73 -5.83 0.73
C ILE A 131 -17.64 -4.92 0.10
N PHE A 132 -17.28 -3.82 0.73
CA PHE A 132 -16.32 -2.86 0.14
C PHE A 132 -14.86 -3.31 0.22
N LEU A 133 -14.50 -4.26 1.07
CA LEU A 133 -13.18 -4.86 1.06
C LEU A 133 -12.96 -5.81 -0.13
N ILE A 134 -14.00 -6.36 -0.75
CA ILE A 134 -13.89 -7.26 -1.91
C ILE A 134 -13.28 -6.54 -3.12
N PRO A 135 -13.85 -5.42 -3.65
CA PRO A 135 -13.24 -4.72 -4.79
C PRO A 135 -11.85 -4.17 -4.49
N TYR A 136 -11.59 -3.78 -3.25
CA TYR A 136 -10.24 -3.37 -2.85
C TYR A 136 -9.25 -4.54 -2.97
N THR A 137 -9.59 -5.71 -2.48
CA THR A 137 -8.77 -6.92 -2.61
C THR A 137 -8.54 -7.29 -4.09
N ALA A 138 -9.59 -7.20 -4.92
CA ALA A 138 -9.50 -7.46 -6.34
C ALA A 138 -8.53 -6.50 -7.06
N SER A 139 -8.54 -5.21 -6.69
CA SER A 139 -7.59 -4.24 -7.26
C SER A 139 -6.14 -4.57 -6.95
N LEU A 140 -5.83 -5.05 -5.74
CA LEU A 140 -4.49 -5.50 -5.36
C LEU A 140 -3.97 -6.62 -6.25
N TYR A 141 -4.81 -7.62 -6.52
CA TYR A 141 -4.44 -8.72 -7.39
C TYR A 141 -4.21 -8.28 -8.83
N SER A 142 -5.00 -7.33 -9.33
CA SER A 142 -4.85 -6.79 -10.67
C SER A 142 -3.47 -6.14 -10.87
N TRP A 143 -3.07 -5.24 -9.99
CA TRP A 143 -1.78 -4.56 -10.07
C TRP A 143 -0.59 -5.50 -9.83
N LEU A 144 -0.74 -6.44 -8.91
CA LEU A 144 0.29 -7.44 -8.63
C LEU A 144 0.52 -8.36 -9.85
N SER A 145 -0.55 -8.78 -10.51
CA SER A 145 -0.44 -9.68 -11.67
C SER A 145 0.21 -9.00 -12.87
N SER A 146 0.00 -7.70 -13.05
CA SER A 146 0.68 -6.92 -14.10
C SER A 146 2.20 -6.98 -13.95
N LEU A 147 2.70 -6.85 -12.69
CA LEU A 147 4.13 -6.99 -12.41
C LEU A 147 4.63 -8.44 -12.63
N PHE A 148 3.87 -9.44 -12.19
CA PHE A 148 4.24 -10.84 -12.36
C PHE A 148 4.24 -11.26 -13.83
N GLY A 149 3.29 -10.75 -14.62
CA GLY A 149 3.28 -10.93 -16.08
C GLY A 149 4.56 -10.42 -16.72
N MET A 150 5.01 -9.22 -16.32
CA MET A 150 6.27 -8.64 -16.80
C MET A 150 7.50 -9.45 -16.34
N ALA A 151 7.57 -9.84 -15.06
CA ALA A 151 8.77 -10.45 -14.48
C ALA A 151 8.95 -11.92 -14.83
N PHE A 152 7.85 -12.68 -15.00
CA PHE A 152 7.86 -14.15 -15.13
C PHE A 152 6.99 -14.68 -16.27
N ASN A 153 6.28 -13.82 -16.99
CA ASN A 153 5.26 -14.23 -17.96
C ASN A 153 4.19 -15.17 -17.35
N PHE A 154 3.74 -14.84 -16.14
CA PHE A 154 2.85 -15.68 -15.34
C PHE A 154 1.40 -15.24 -15.51
N ASP A 155 0.48 -16.20 -15.67
CA ASP A 155 -0.94 -15.91 -15.85
C ASP A 155 -1.56 -15.33 -14.57
N TYR A 156 -2.43 -14.33 -14.74
CA TYR A 156 -3.18 -13.66 -13.67
C TYR A 156 -3.85 -14.64 -12.71
N LYS A 157 -4.52 -15.65 -13.24
CA LYS A 157 -5.28 -16.63 -12.47
C LYS A 157 -4.41 -17.37 -11.46
N TRP A 158 -3.24 -17.83 -11.86
CA TRP A 158 -2.31 -18.53 -10.99
C TRP A 158 -1.66 -17.61 -9.97
N CYS A 159 -1.38 -16.36 -10.34
CA CYS A 159 -0.90 -15.36 -9.40
C CYS A 159 -1.89 -15.16 -8.25
N VAL A 160 -3.18 -14.97 -8.55
CA VAL A 160 -4.23 -14.80 -7.54
C VAL A 160 -4.34 -16.02 -6.61
N ILE A 161 -4.38 -17.22 -7.18
CA ILE A 161 -4.54 -18.47 -6.40
C ILE A 161 -3.37 -18.67 -5.44
N ILE A 162 -2.14 -18.56 -5.93
CA ILE A 162 -0.93 -18.77 -5.11
C ILE A 162 -0.86 -17.74 -3.99
N MET A 163 -1.08 -16.47 -4.30
CA MET A 163 -1.03 -15.39 -3.31
C MET A 163 -2.12 -15.52 -2.25
N ALA A 164 -3.34 -15.89 -2.66
CA ALA A 164 -4.45 -16.11 -1.73
C ALA A 164 -4.15 -17.28 -0.77
N LEU A 165 -3.66 -18.41 -1.29
CA LEU A 165 -3.30 -19.57 -0.49
C LEU A 165 -2.16 -19.26 0.49
N LEU A 166 -1.10 -18.62 0.03
CA LEU A 166 0.04 -18.25 0.88
C LEU A 166 -0.37 -17.29 2.00
N THR A 167 -1.17 -16.26 1.65
CA THR A 167 -1.69 -15.32 2.65
C THR A 167 -2.56 -16.03 3.66
N ALA A 168 -3.48 -16.89 3.22
CA ALA A 168 -4.35 -17.64 4.10
C ALA A 168 -3.57 -18.53 5.08
N VAL A 169 -2.53 -19.22 4.61
CA VAL A 169 -1.72 -20.13 5.44
C VAL A 169 -1.13 -19.39 6.63
N TYR A 170 -0.38 -18.31 6.44
CA TYR A 170 0.27 -17.65 7.59
C TYR A 170 -0.70 -16.86 8.45
N VAL A 171 -1.80 -16.32 7.88
CA VAL A 171 -2.84 -15.63 8.67
C VAL A 171 -3.60 -16.63 9.55
N ILE A 172 -3.99 -17.79 9.03
CA ILE A 172 -4.67 -18.83 9.80
C ILE A 172 -3.77 -19.37 10.92
N LEU A 173 -2.49 -19.56 10.64
CA LEU A 173 -1.54 -20.10 11.63
C LEU A 173 -1.27 -19.14 12.78
N GLY A 174 -1.03 -17.86 12.49
CA GLY A 174 -0.51 -16.93 13.49
C GLY A 174 -1.34 -15.68 13.75
N GLY A 175 -2.50 -15.51 13.10
CA GLY A 175 -3.41 -14.37 13.29
C GLY A 175 -2.73 -13.01 13.17
N TYR A 176 -3.18 -12.06 13.97
CA TYR A 176 -2.66 -10.68 13.96
C TYR A 176 -1.16 -10.59 14.27
N MET A 177 -0.62 -11.43 15.17
CA MET A 177 0.80 -11.35 15.52
C MET A 177 1.69 -11.77 14.34
N ALA A 178 1.29 -12.80 13.59
CA ALA A 178 2.01 -13.20 12.38
C ALA A 178 1.97 -12.09 11.31
N THR A 179 0.80 -11.46 11.10
CA THR A 179 0.69 -10.35 10.15
C THR A 179 1.57 -9.19 10.58
N ALA A 180 1.57 -8.79 11.85
CA ALA A 180 2.34 -7.66 12.34
C ALA A 180 3.88 -7.88 12.25
N ILE A 181 4.37 -9.10 12.50
CA ILE A 181 5.80 -9.43 12.34
C ILE A 181 6.17 -9.48 10.85
N ASN A 182 5.33 -10.10 10.02
CA ASN A 182 5.54 -10.12 8.58
C ASN A 182 5.52 -8.70 8.00
N ASP A 183 4.57 -7.86 8.41
CA ASP A 183 4.47 -6.46 8.01
C ASP A 183 5.74 -5.66 8.38
N PHE A 184 6.35 -5.96 9.53
CA PHE A 184 7.63 -5.35 9.93
C PHE A 184 8.77 -5.73 8.99
N ILE A 185 8.92 -7.03 8.68
CA ILE A 185 9.96 -7.52 7.76
C ILE A 185 9.72 -6.94 6.36
N GLN A 186 8.49 -7.03 5.88
CA GLN A 186 8.07 -6.51 4.58
C GLN A 186 8.29 -5.00 4.47
N GLY A 187 8.02 -4.25 5.55
CA GLY A 187 8.26 -2.83 5.58
C GLY A 187 9.74 -2.45 5.48
N ILE A 188 10.65 -3.22 6.07
CA ILE A 188 12.09 -3.03 5.88
C ILE A 188 12.48 -3.29 4.42
N ILE A 189 11.95 -4.35 3.81
CA ILE A 189 12.17 -4.66 2.39
C ILE A 189 11.66 -3.50 1.51
N MET A 190 10.48 -2.95 1.82
CA MET A 190 9.92 -1.82 1.09
C MET A 190 10.81 -0.57 1.19
N LEU A 191 11.30 -0.23 2.39
CA LEU A 191 12.18 0.95 2.59
C LEU A 191 13.48 0.84 1.80
N VAL A 192 14.15 -0.30 1.89
CA VAL A 192 15.41 -0.53 1.15
C VAL A 192 15.13 -0.62 -0.34
N GLY A 193 14.10 -1.37 -0.72
CA GLY A 193 13.77 -1.64 -2.12
C GLY A 193 13.42 -0.38 -2.91
N ILE A 194 12.60 0.53 -2.34
CA ILE A 194 12.22 1.77 -3.06
C ILE A 194 13.44 2.65 -3.35
N VAL A 195 14.37 2.76 -2.40
CA VAL A 195 15.60 3.54 -2.58
C VAL A 195 16.48 2.91 -3.67
N CYS A 196 16.69 1.60 -3.61
CA CYS A 196 17.45 0.86 -4.63
C CYS A 196 16.85 1.03 -6.03
N VAL A 197 15.52 0.94 -6.15
CA VAL A 197 14.82 1.07 -7.44
C VAL A 197 14.95 2.49 -8.00
N ILE A 198 14.77 3.52 -7.17
CA ILE A 198 14.94 4.91 -7.59
C ILE A 198 16.36 5.14 -8.13
N ILE A 199 17.37 4.73 -7.39
CA ILE A 199 18.77 4.87 -7.81
C ILE A 199 19.02 4.13 -9.13
N ALA A 200 18.52 2.90 -9.26
CA ALA A 200 18.73 2.09 -10.45
C ALA A 200 18.06 2.68 -11.69
N VAL A 201 16.81 3.14 -11.57
CA VAL A 201 16.06 3.76 -12.67
C VAL A 201 16.70 5.06 -13.12
N LEU A 202 17.12 5.91 -12.17
CA LEU A 202 17.79 7.17 -12.50
C LEU A 202 19.16 6.96 -13.15
N ASN A 203 19.96 6.00 -12.65
CA ASN A 203 21.24 5.65 -13.25
C ASN A 203 21.07 5.15 -14.70
N GLY A 204 20.01 4.38 -14.98
CA GLY A 204 19.67 3.95 -16.35
C GLY A 204 19.34 5.11 -17.28
N GLN A 205 18.94 6.27 -16.75
CA GLN A 205 18.68 7.50 -17.51
C GLN A 205 19.91 8.44 -17.63
N GLY A 206 21.05 8.05 -17.08
CA GLY A 206 22.27 8.85 -17.06
C GLY A 206 22.42 9.69 -15.78
N GLY A 207 21.67 9.37 -14.72
CA GLY A 207 21.66 10.06 -13.44
C GLY A 207 20.51 11.05 -13.29
N PHE A 208 20.36 11.55 -12.07
CA PHE A 208 19.21 12.38 -11.69
C PHE A 208 19.07 13.66 -12.54
N MET A 209 20.19 14.40 -12.76
CA MET A 209 20.16 15.65 -13.53
C MET A 209 19.78 15.42 -14.99
N GLN A 210 20.32 14.35 -15.62
CA GLN A 210 19.96 14.03 -17.00
C GLN A 210 18.50 13.57 -17.13
N ALA A 211 18.00 12.81 -16.17
CA ALA A 211 16.60 12.42 -16.13
C ALA A 211 15.67 13.64 -16.04
N ILE A 212 16.01 14.63 -15.18
CA ILE A 212 15.25 15.89 -15.10
C ILE A 212 15.30 16.67 -16.43
N THR A 213 16.47 16.81 -17.04
CA THR A 213 16.61 17.52 -18.32
C THR A 213 15.74 16.85 -19.39
N LYS A 214 15.85 15.52 -19.54
CA LYS A 214 15.01 14.78 -20.49
C LYS A 214 13.51 14.97 -20.21
N LEU A 215 13.10 14.95 -18.93
CA LEU A 215 11.71 15.12 -18.54
C LEU A 215 11.20 16.55 -18.81
N SER A 216 12.09 17.57 -18.73
CA SER A 216 11.76 18.96 -19.02
C SER A 216 11.43 19.22 -20.49
N ASP A 217 12.00 18.39 -21.38
CA ASP A 217 11.80 18.52 -22.83
C ASP A 217 10.49 17.88 -23.34
N ILE A 218 9.79 17.12 -22.47
CA ILE A 218 8.53 16.46 -22.84
C ILE A 218 7.39 17.49 -22.82
N PRO A 219 6.70 17.69 -23.95
CA PRO A 219 5.56 18.61 -24.03
C PRO A 219 4.33 18.05 -23.32
N VAL A 220 3.41 18.94 -22.97
CA VAL A 220 2.10 18.57 -22.43
C VAL A 220 1.20 18.01 -23.53
N ASP A 221 0.35 17.05 -23.17
CA ASP A 221 -0.65 16.48 -24.06
C ASP A 221 -1.71 17.52 -24.43
N ALA A 222 -1.73 17.95 -25.68
CA ALA A 222 -2.63 19.01 -26.17
C ALA A 222 -4.13 18.69 -25.99
N LYS A 223 -4.47 17.39 -25.91
CA LYS A 223 -5.86 16.93 -25.74
C LYS A 223 -6.40 17.09 -24.30
N ASN A 224 -5.52 17.20 -23.32
CA ASN A 224 -5.89 17.15 -21.89
C ASN A 224 -5.49 18.39 -21.09
N THR A 225 -5.03 19.46 -21.75
CA THR A 225 -4.43 20.60 -21.07
C THR A 225 -5.10 21.91 -21.47
N ALA A 226 -5.33 22.80 -20.50
CA ALA A 226 -5.78 24.16 -20.77
C ALA A 226 -4.78 24.87 -21.70
N SER A 227 -5.26 25.63 -22.67
CA SER A 227 -4.46 26.30 -23.71
C SER A 227 -3.29 27.13 -23.16
N ALA A 228 -3.44 27.70 -21.96
CA ALA A 228 -2.40 28.48 -21.28
C ALA A 228 -1.16 27.66 -20.88
N LEU A 229 -1.28 26.34 -20.75
CA LEU A 229 -0.20 25.44 -20.30
C LEU A 229 0.52 24.77 -21.48
N LEU A 230 -0.01 24.85 -22.70
CA LEU A 230 0.56 24.19 -23.88
C LEU A 230 1.96 24.73 -24.24
N ASN A 231 2.27 25.99 -23.89
CA ASN A 231 3.56 26.63 -24.13
C ASN A 231 4.49 26.62 -22.90
N MET A 232 4.11 25.95 -21.83
CA MET A 232 4.91 25.88 -20.62
C MET A 232 6.13 24.94 -20.82
N LYS A 233 7.33 25.50 -20.64
CA LYS A 233 8.56 24.68 -20.62
C LYS A 233 8.65 23.88 -19.30
N GLY A 234 8.95 22.59 -19.41
CA GLY A 234 9.15 21.72 -18.26
C GLY A 234 7.92 21.50 -17.38
N PRO A 235 6.74 21.23 -17.96
CA PRO A 235 5.50 21.09 -17.17
C PRO A 235 5.57 19.95 -16.15
N PHE A 236 6.27 18.85 -16.49
CA PHE A 236 6.40 17.66 -15.62
C PHE A 236 7.49 17.77 -14.56
N ILE A 237 8.33 18.82 -14.58
CA ILE A 237 9.30 19.14 -13.52
C ILE A 237 8.87 20.35 -12.69
N SER A 238 7.77 21.02 -13.06
CA SER A 238 7.26 22.18 -12.34
C SER A 238 6.74 21.80 -10.96
N PHE A 239 6.79 22.75 -10.02
CA PHE A 239 6.42 22.53 -8.61
C PHE A 239 4.98 22.04 -8.42
N LEU A 240 4.03 22.57 -9.18
CA LEU A 240 2.60 22.22 -9.11
C LEU A 240 2.14 21.33 -10.27
N GLY A 241 3.02 21.02 -11.21
CA GLY A 241 2.69 20.19 -12.38
C GLY A 241 1.80 20.86 -13.41
N PRO A 242 1.43 20.09 -14.45
CA PRO A 242 0.61 20.62 -15.54
C PRO A 242 -0.87 20.85 -15.16
N ASP A 243 -1.36 20.27 -14.06
CA ASP A 243 -2.76 20.40 -13.63
C ASP A 243 -2.85 20.46 -12.08
N PRO A 244 -2.58 21.64 -11.49
CA PRO A 244 -2.56 21.83 -10.04
C PRO A 244 -3.91 21.57 -9.37
N LYS A 245 -5.02 21.89 -10.04
CA LYS A 245 -6.37 21.74 -9.47
C LYS A 245 -6.73 20.27 -9.27
N ASN A 246 -6.54 19.45 -10.29
CA ASN A 246 -6.80 18.03 -10.20
C ASN A 246 -5.77 17.33 -9.31
N LEU A 247 -4.51 17.76 -9.29
CA LEU A 247 -3.50 17.28 -8.37
C LEU A 247 -3.93 17.47 -6.91
N LEU A 248 -4.43 18.65 -6.54
CA LEU A 248 -4.95 18.93 -5.21
C LEU A 248 -6.14 18.01 -4.86
N GLY A 249 -7.06 17.81 -5.82
CA GLY A 249 -8.17 16.88 -5.65
C GLY A 249 -7.71 15.44 -5.36
N VAL A 250 -6.69 14.97 -6.07
CA VAL A 250 -6.09 13.65 -5.84
C VAL A 250 -5.40 13.57 -4.48
N ILE A 251 -4.65 14.60 -4.07
CA ILE A 251 -4.02 14.67 -2.74
C ILE A 251 -5.08 14.49 -1.64
N ILE A 252 -6.16 15.26 -1.70
CA ILE A 252 -7.24 15.20 -0.72
C ILE A 252 -7.92 13.82 -0.74
N LEU A 253 -8.27 13.32 -1.92
CA LEU A 253 -8.94 12.03 -2.09
C LEU A 253 -8.12 10.87 -1.52
N THR A 254 -6.86 10.76 -1.89
CA THR A 254 -6.01 9.64 -1.47
C THR A 254 -5.59 9.72 0.00
N SER A 255 -5.48 10.92 0.56
CA SER A 255 -5.09 11.13 1.95
C SER A 255 -6.26 10.96 2.93
N LEU A 256 -7.39 11.63 2.67
CA LEU A 256 -8.56 11.53 3.56
C LEU A 256 -9.33 10.23 3.36
N GLY A 257 -9.41 9.71 2.12
CA GLY A 257 -10.13 8.48 1.80
C GLY A 257 -9.58 7.24 2.52
N THR A 258 -8.31 7.23 2.87
CA THR A 258 -7.66 6.10 3.55
C THR A 258 -7.64 6.23 5.07
N LEU A 259 -7.91 7.42 5.63
CA LEU A 259 -7.74 7.74 7.06
C LEU A 259 -8.57 6.83 7.97
N GLY A 260 -9.77 6.45 7.57
CA GLY A 260 -10.73 5.66 8.36
C GLY A 260 -10.91 4.21 7.92
N LEU A 261 -10.04 3.67 7.07
CA LEU A 261 -10.17 2.29 6.59
C LEU A 261 -10.13 1.27 7.74
N PRO A 262 -11.04 0.28 7.78
CA PRO A 262 -11.18 -0.65 8.90
C PRO A 262 -9.88 -1.38 9.24
N GLN A 263 -9.15 -1.90 8.25
CA GLN A 263 -7.88 -2.59 8.43
C GLN A 263 -6.77 -1.68 8.97
N MET A 264 -6.85 -0.36 8.73
CA MET A 264 -5.91 0.62 9.27
C MET A 264 -6.24 0.95 10.73
N VAL A 265 -7.51 1.24 11.00
CA VAL A 265 -8.01 1.58 12.33
C VAL A 265 -7.83 0.43 13.32
N GLN A 266 -7.95 -0.83 12.87
CA GLN A 266 -7.70 -2.04 13.68
C GLN A 266 -6.29 -2.06 14.29
N LYS A 267 -5.30 -1.44 13.67
CA LYS A 267 -3.94 -1.36 14.22
C LYS A 267 -3.90 -0.58 15.55
N PHE A 268 -4.77 0.43 15.69
CA PHE A 268 -4.90 1.18 16.94
C PHE A 268 -5.57 0.37 18.07
N TYR A 269 -6.38 -0.65 17.74
CA TYR A 269 -6.97 -1.54 18.76
C TYR A 269 -5.91 -2.47 19.37
N ALA A 270 -4.95 -2.88 18.57
CA ALA A 270 -3.92 -3.87 18.92
C ALA A 270 -2.73 -3.29 19.70
N ILE A 271 -2.48 -1.96 19.61
CA ILE A 271 -1.29 -1.33 20.20
C ILE A 271 -1.30 -1.40 21.73
N LYS A 272 -0.17 -1.76 22.33
CA LYS A 272 -0.07 -2.11 23.76
C LYS A 272 -0.40 -0.99 24.75
N SER A 273 -0.09 0.26 24.43
CA SER A 273 -0.29 1.39 25.37
C SER A 273 -0.43 2.73 24.66
N GLU A 274 -0.94 3.74 25.38
CA GLU A 274 -1.03 5.11 24.88
C GLU A 274 0.35 5.74 24.63
N LYS A 275 1.36 5.41 25.45
CA LYS A 275 2.76 5.85 25.21
C LYS A 275 3.31 5.28 23.89
N ALA A 276 2.95 4.04 23.57
CA ALA A 276 3.33 3.41 22.32
C ALA A 276 2.72 4.11 21.08
N VAL A 277 1.57 4.77 21.22
CA VAL A 277 0.97 5.54 20.13
C VAL A 277 1.87 6.69 19.67
N LYS A 278 2.53 7.42 20.60
CA LYS A 278 3.44 8.53 20.23
C LYS A 278 4.62 8.03 19.39
N THR A 279 5.27 6.95 19.82
CA THR A 279 6.35 6.33 19.05
C THR A 279 5.86 5.81 17.72
N GLY A 280 4.70 5.15 17.71
CA GLY A 280 4.06 4.64 16.49
C GLY A 280 3.76 5.76 15.49
N THR A 281 3.27 6.93 15.96
CA THR A 281 3.03 8.10 15.12
C THR A 281 4.29 8.54 14.37
N ILE A 282 5.41 8.70 15.08
CA ILE A 282 6.67 9.15 14.47
C ILE A 282 7.18 8.12 13.46
N VAL A 283 7.26 6.86 13.87
CA VAL A 283 7.80 5.78 13.01
C VAL A 283 6.93 5.58 11.77
N SER A 284 5.60 5.55 11.91
CA SER A 284 4.67 5.39 10.78
C SER A 284 4.71 6.58 9.82
N THR A 285 4.85 7.81 10.34
CA THR A 285 4.94 9.00 9.50
C THR A 285 6.24 9.03 8.70
N LEU A 286 7.38 8.72 9.34
CA LEU A 286 8.67 8.62 8.64
C LEU A 286 8.64 7.52 7.57
N PHE A 287 8.10 6.36 7.91
CA PHE A 287 7.88 5.29 6.93
C PHE A 287 7.02 5.77 5.75
N ALA A 288 5.92 6.44 6.03
CA ALA A 288 5.00 6.96 5.02
C ALA A 288 5.69 8.01 4.11
N ILE A 289 6.51 8.90 4.67
CA ILE A 289 7.27 9.88 3.88
C ILE A 289 8.17 9.16 2.88
N VAL A 290 8.99 8.22 3.33
CA VAL A 290 9.96 7.52 2.46
C VAL A 290 9.24 6.73 1.38
N ILE A 291 8.25 5.91 1.75
CA ILE A 291 7.58 5.03 0.81
C ILE A 291 6.69 5.83 -0.16
N SER A 292 5.82 6.67 0.35
CA SER A 292 4.86 7.39 -0.49
C SER A 292 5.53 8.39 -1.41
N CYS A 293 6.40 9.26 -0.86
CA CYS A 293 7.13 10.20 -1.71
C CYS A 293 8.02 9.45 -2.70
N GLY A 294 8.68 8.38 -2.28
CA GLY A 294 9.53 7.55 -3.15
C GLY A 294 8.75 6.95 -4.33
N CYS A 295 7.56 6.38 -4.07
CA CYS A 295 6.72 5.80 -5.12
C CYS A 295 6.28 6.85 -6.16
N TYR A 296 5.71 7.97 -5.71
CA TYR A 296 5.23 9.02 -6.62
C TYR A 296 6.37 9.76 -7.30
N PHE A 297 7.50 9.96 -6.62
CA PHE A 297 8.71 10.50 -7.22
C PHE A 297 9.23 9.60 -8.35
N LEU A 298 9.33 8.30 -8.09
CA LEU A 298 9.71 7.31 -9.11
C LEU A 298 8.74 7.34 -10.29
N GLY A 299 7.44 7.32 -10.02
CA GLY A 299 6.38 7.39 -11.03
C GLY A 299 6.45 8.64 -11.88
N GLY A 300 6.92 9.77 -11.31
CA GLY A 300 7.11 11.04 -12.01
C GLY A 300 8.03 10.98 -13.24
N PHE A 301 8.93 10.00 -13.28
CA PHE A 301 9.81 9.72 -14.42
C PHE A 301 9.20 8.75 -15.44
N GLY A 302 7.96 8.28 -15.25
CA GLY A 302 7.31 7.28 -16.11
C GLY A 302 7.30 7.64 -17.58
N ARG A 303 7.16 8.93 -17.91
CA ARG A 303 7.17 9.45 -19.32
C ARG A 303 8.50 9.28 -20.04
N LEU A 304 9.61 9.08 -19.32
CA LEU A 304 10.92 8.78 -19.94
C LEU A 304 11.00 7.35 -20.51
N PHE A 305 10.03 6.50 -20.19
CA PHE A 305 9.97 5.10 -20.61
C PHE A 305 8.80 4.85 -21.57
N ASP A 306 8.48 5.85 -22.41
CA ASP A 306 7.42 5.73 -23.40
C ASP A 306 7.65 4.55 -24.34
N SER A 307 6.64 3.72 -24.51
CA SER A 307 6.70 2.48 -25.27
C SER A 307 5.31 2.13 -25.83
N PRO A 308 5.22 1.48 -27.01
CA PRO A 308 3.95 0.98 -27.53
C PRO A 308 3.16 0.11 -26.56
N LEU A 309 3.82 -0.53 -25.59
CA LEU A 309 3.19 -1.37 -24.55
C LEU A 309 2.30 -0.56 -23.60
N ILE A 310 2.57 0.73 -23.45
CA ILE A 310 1.81 1.64 -22.57
C ILE A 310 0.46 2.03 -23.19
N TYR A 311 0.29 1.82 -24.49
CA TYR A 311 -0.94 2.23 -25.17
C TYR A 311 -1.85 1.03 -25.49
N GLY A 312 -3.15 1.24 -25.35
CA GLY A 312 -4.17 0.31 -25.80
C GLY A 312 -4.40 0.39 -27.32
N ALA A 313 -5.16 -0.55 -27.85
CA ALA A 313 -5.52 -0.58 -29.27
C ALA A 313 -6.24 0.71 -29.74
N ASN A 314 -6.89 1.41 -28.83
CA ASN A 314 -7.57 2.69 -29.07
C ASN A 314 -6.67 3.91 -28.81
N GLY A 315 -5.37 3.73 -28.59
CA GLY A 315 -4.42 4.80 -28.25
C GLY A 315 -4.54 5.35 -26.82
N ALA A 316 -5.40 4.77 -25.97
CA ALA A 316 -5.51 5.19 -24.58
C ALA A 316 -4.34 4.64 -23.75
N VAL A 317 -3.87 5.44 -22.79
CA VAL A 317 -2.78 5.05 -21.89
C VAL A 317 -3.25 3.99 -20.90
N LYS A 318 -2.55 2.87 -20.86
CA LYS A 318 -2.71 1.80 -19.87
C LYS A 318 -1.82 2.10 -18.67
N TYR A 319 -2.37 2.74 -17.67
CA TYR A 319 -1.61 3.20 -16.50
C TYR A 319 -0.96 2.05 -15.70
N ASP A 320 -1.51 0.85 -15.77
CA ASP A 320 -1.02 -0.36 -15.10
C ASP A 320 0.26 -0.93 -15.73
N THR A 321 0.60 -0.53 -16.93
CA THR A 321 1.81 -0.98 -17.63
C THR A 321 2.98 -0.03 -17.51
N ILE A 322 2.78 1.22 -17.04
CA ILE A 322 3.84 2.25 -16.97
C ILE A 322 4.99 1.82 -16.07
N ILE A 323 4.70 1.51 -14.82
CA ILE A 323 5.74 1.09 -13.85
C ILE A 323 6.37 -0.25 -14.26
N PRO A 324 5.63 -1.31 -14.63
CA PRO A 324 6.23 -2.52 -15.17
C PRO A 324 7.15 -2.29 -16.36
N THR A 325 6.77 -1.45 -17.33
CA THR A 325 7.61 -1.11 -18.50
C THR A 325 8.91 -0.42 -18.07
N MET A 326 8.83 0.54 -17.15
CA MET A 326 10.00 1.22 -16.61
C MET A 326 10.95 0.24 -15.89
N LEU A 327 10.40 -0.69 -15.10
CA LEU A 327 11.17 -1.65 -14.33
C LEU A 327 11.73 -2.80 -15.18
N ALA A 328 11.12 -3.12 -16.32
CA ALA A 328 11.59 -4.13 -17.26
C ALA A 328 12.96 -3.79 -17.87
N THR A 329 13.38 -2.52 -17.84
CA THR A 329 14.70 -2.07 -18.31
C THR A 329 15.83 -2.40 -17.32
N LEU A 330 15.52 -2.86 -16.11
CA LEU A 330 16.49 -3.13 -15.05
C LEU A 330 17.15 -4.51 -15.22
N PRO A 331 18.37 -4.72 -14.71
CA PRO A 331 18.99 -6.04 -14.62
C PRO A 331 18.17 -7.05 -13.81
N ASP A 332 18.30 -8.33 -14.12
CA ASP A 332 17.53 -9.44 -13.49
C ASP A 332 17.53 -9.45 -11.95
N VAL A 333 18.67 -9.09 -11.33
CA VAL A 333 18.78 -9.01 -9.86
C VAL A 333 17.90 -7.89 -9.31
N LEU A 334 17.89 -6.74 -9.95
CA LEU A 334 17.07 -5.59 -9.54
C LEU A 334 15.58 -5.86 -9.78
N ILE A 335 15.22 -6.54 -10.88
CA ILE A 335 13.84 -7.02 -11.10
C ILE A 335 13.42 -7.96 -9.95
N GLY A 336 14.31 -8.84 -9.48
CA GLY A 336 14.05 -9.67 -8.30
C GLY A 336 13.76 -8.87 -7.04
N ILE A 337 14.53 -7.82 -6.77
CA ILE A 337 14.30 -6.90 -5.64
C ILE A 337 12.94 -6.20 -5.80
N VAL A 338 12.61 -5.70 -6.98
CA VAL A 338 11.32 -5.07 -7.29
C VAL A 338 10.16 -6.01 -7.02
N VAL A 339 10.27 -7.25 -7.49
CA VAL A 339 9.22 -8.26 -7.28
C VAL A 339 9.00 -8.51 -5.79
N VAL A 340 10.06 -8.70 -5.01
CA VAL A 340 9.96 -8.92 -3.56
C VAL A 340 9.43 -7.68 -2.85
N LEU A 341 9.79 -6.46 -3.30
CA LEU A 341 9.25 -5.20 -2.78
C LEU A 341 7.74 -5.11 -2.98
N VAL A 342 7.26 -5.32 -4.22
CA VAL A 342 5.83 -5.19 -4.54
C VAL A 342 5.02 -6.34 -3.93
N LEU A 343 5.61 -7.54 -3.83
CA LEU A 343 5.03 -8.64 -3.03
C LEU A 343 4.89 -8.25 -1.56
N SER A 344 5.93 -7.67 -0.96
CA SER A 344 5.88 -7.19 0.42
C SER A 344 4.73 -6.21 0.63
N ALA A 345 4.62 -5.21 -0.24
CA ALA A 345 3.55 -4.23 -0.21
C ALA A 345 2.15 -4.84 -0.41
N SER A 346 2.03 -5.85 -1.26
CA SER A 346 0.74 -6.50 -1.53
C SER A 346 0.32 -7.46 -0.43
N MET A 347 1.23 -8.32 0.04
CA MET A 347 0.92 -9.34 1.04
C MET A 347 0.60 -8.73 2.40
N SER A 348 1.27 -7.66 2.81
CA SER A 348 0.96 -6.93 4.05
C SER A 348 -0.46 -6.36 4.03
N THR A 349 -0.86 -5.79 2.90
CA THR A 349 -2.23 -5.28 2.75
C THR A 349 -3.24 -6.43 2.66
N LEU A 350 -2.98 -7.48 1.87
CA LEU A 350 -3.87 -8.64 1.74
C LEU A 350 -4.11 -9.33 3.08
N SER A 351 -3.07 -9.56 3.88
CA SER A 351 -3.23 -10.18 5.21
C SER A 351 -4.11 -9.35 6.14
N SER A 352 -3.94 -8.04 6.11
CA SER A 352 -4.76 -7.12 6.90
C SER A 352 -6.22 -7.09 6.43
N LEU A 353 -6.46 -7.12 5.11
CA LEU A 353 -7.82 -7.22 4.54
C LEU A 353 -8.49 -8.54 4.87
N VAL A 354 -7.80 -9.65 4.71
CA VAL A 354 -8.32 -11.00 5.03
C VAL A 354 -8.65 -11.10 6.52
N LEU A 355 -7.76 -10.65 7.39
CA LEU A 355 -8.00 -10.69 8.84
C LEU A 355 -9.18 -9.81 9.25
N THR A 356 -9.27 -8.59 8.69
CA THR A 356 -10.35 -7.65 9.01
C THR A 356 -11.69 -8.14 8.46
N SER A 357 -11.76 -8.55 7.20
CA SER A 357 -13.01 -9.01 6.58
C SER A 357 -13.53 -10.29 7.22
N SER A 358 -12.66 -11.28 7.47
CA SER A 358 -13.05 -12.54 8.11
C SER A 358 -13.51 -12.34 9.56
N SER A 359 -12.81 -11.49 10.33
CA SER A 359 -13.20 -11.13 11.70
C SER A 359 -14.55 -10.43 11.73
N THR A 360 -14.75 -9.44 10.86
CA THR A 360 -16.00 -8.70 10.76
C THR A 360 -17.16 -9.61 10.36
N PHE A 361 -16.98 -10.46 9.35
CA PHE A 361 -18.00 -11.40 8.94
C PHE A 361 -18.37 -12.39 10.04
N THR A 362 -17.35 -12.98 10.67
CA THR A 362 -17.60 -14.03 11.67
C THR A 362 -18.13 -13.48 13.01
N LEU A 363 -17.56 -12.39 13.50
CA LEU A 363 -17.89 -11.85 14.83
C LEU A 363 -19.10 -10.92 14.82
N ASP A 364 -19.30 -10.17 13.74
CA ASP A 364 -20.31 -9.10 13.70
C ASP A 364 -21.53 -9.42 12.83
N PHE A 365 -21.36 -10.26 11.80
CA PHE A 365 -22.47 -10.66 10.97
C PHE A 365 -23.09 -11.99 11.42
N LEU A 366 -22.28 -13.05 11.62
CA LEU A 366 -22.81 -14.38 11.99
C LEU A 366 -23.18 -14.50 13.47
N LYS A 367 -22.59 -13.71 14.37
CA LYS A 367 -22.84 -13.76 15.81
C LYS A 367 -23.61 -12.54 16.33
N ALA A 368 -24.10 -11.66 15.44
CA ALA A 368 -24.99 -10.59 15.83
C ALA A 368 -26.39 -11.12 16.07
#